data_f657e6377fc0106a656d065981b45274
#
_entry.id   f657e6377fc0106a656d065981b45274
#
_cell.length_a   1.000
_cell.length_b   1.000
_cell.length_c   1.000
_cell.angle_alpha   90.00
_cell.angle_beta   90.00
_cell.angle_gamma   90.00
#
_symmetry.space_group_name_H-M   'P 1'
#
loop_
_entity.id
_entity.type
_entity.pdbx_description
1 polymer ?
#
loop_
_entity_poly.entity_id
_entity_poly.type
_entity_poly.pdbx_seq_one_letter_code
_entity_poly.pdbx_strand_id
1 'polypeptide(L)'
;MSRYERWNDLLSLLASRGRLSVEEAAAELTVSTATIRRDFDQLAQQQMLTRTRGGAVAHTVTYDLPLRYKSARRASEKQRIAAAAAELVQPGAVIGVNGGTTTTELARALATRADLHAENGSPAITIVTNALNIANELVVRPHVKIVLTGGVALPQSYELVGPLANGVFDQVTLDIAFLGVSGLDVERGATCHNEDEASINRQMAIRAERVVVAADSSKLGERAFAKICGVGEIDILVTDASADTRSFEEAGVKVVHA
;
A
#
# COMPACT_ATOMS: atom_id res chain seq x y z
N MET A 1 6.37 23.20 -6.28
CA MET A 1 5.53 22.26 -5.50
C MET A 1 4.11 22.24 -6.04
N SER A 2 3.62 21.10 -6.49
CA SER A 2 2.23 20.94 -6.93
C SER A 2 1.26 21.05 -5.74
N ARG A 3 -0.04 21.23 -6.02
CA ARG A 3 -1.06 21.26 -4.95
C ARG A 3 -1.11 19.94 -4.19
N TYR A 4 -0.98 18.81 -4.87
CA TYR A 4 -1.02 17.49 -4.24
C TYR A 4 0.20 17.23 -3.35
N GLU A 5 1.40 17.58 -3.77
CA GLU A 5 2.61 17.52 -2.94
C GLU A 5 2.43 18.34 -1.67
N ARG A 6 1.97 19.57 -1.81
CA ARG A 6 1.74 20.47 -0.68
C ARG A 6 0.70 19.93 0.30
N TRP A 7 -0.39 19.33 -0.20
CA TRP A 7 -1.39 18.71 0.66
C TRP A 7 -0.84 17.50 1.42
N ASN A 8 -0.01 16.69 0.78
CA ASN A 8 0.69 15.58 1.44
C ASN A 8 1.58 16.08 2.59
N ASP A 9 2.36 17.13 2.32
CA ASP A 9 3.25 17.71 3.32
C ASP A 9 2.45 18.31 4.49
N LEU A 10 1.36 19.05 4.20
CA LEU A 10 0.44 19.57 5.22
C LEU A 10 -0.14 18.47 6.11
N LEU A 11 -0.63 17.40 5.52
CA LEU A 11 -1.22 16.28 6.26
C LEU A 11 -0.15 15.51 7.05
N SER A 12 1.06 15.37 6.51
CA SER A 12 2.19 14.75 7.22
C SER A 12 2.64 15.58 8.42
N LEU A 13 2.76 16.90 8.26
CA LEU A 13 3.04 17.82 9.35
C LEU A 13 1.95 17.79 10.44
N LEU A 14 0.69 17.75 9.99
CA LEU A 14 -0.45 17.70 10.89
C LEU A 14 -0.51 16.37 11.65
N ALA A 15 -0.21 15.25 11.00
CA ALA A 15 -0.16 13.93 11.63
C ALA A 15 0.95 13.84 12.69
N SER A 16 2.12 14.45 12.44
CA SER A 16 3.25 14.41 13.36
C SER A 16 3.09 15.36 14.56
N ARG A 17 2.43 16.51 14.35
CA ARG A 17 2.32 17.59 15.37
C ARG A 17 0.94 17.64 16.06
N GLY A 18 -0.04 16.88 15.55
CA GLY A 18 -1.44 16.89 16.03
C GLY A 18 -2.22 18.16 15.65
N ARG A 19 -1.55 19.31 15.59
CA ARG A 19 -2.11 20.62 15.17
C ARG A 19 -1.07 21.41 14.38
N LEU A 20 -1.56 22.31 13.52
CA LEU A 20 -0.70 23.15 12.69
C LEU A 20 -1.39 24.50 12.46
N SER A 21 -0.73 25.61 12.74
CA SER A 21 -1.22 26.95 12.43
C SER A 21 -1.01 27.28 10.94
N VAL A 22 -1.76 28.27 10.45
CA VAL A 22 -1.59 28.76 9.06
C VAL A 22 -0.19 29.35 8.87
N GLU A 23 0.31 30.05 9.87
CA GLU A 23 1.62 30.72 9.85
C GLU A 23 2.76 29.71 9.83
N GLU A 24 2.72 28.69 10.69
CA GLU A 24 3.69 27.58 10.71
C GLU A 24 3.72 26.83 9.39
N ALA A 25 2.54 26.46 8.88
CA ALA A 25 2.41 25.75 7.61
C ALA A 25 2.95 26.57 6.43
N ALA A 26 2.67 27.87 6.41
CA ALA A 26 3.15 28.78 5.36
C ALA A 26 4.68 28.92 5.37
N ALA A 27 5.28 29.02 6.55
CA ALA A 27 6.73 29.10 6.74
C ALA A 27 7.41 27.78 6.32
N GLU A 28 6.91 26.65 6.81
CA GLU A 28 7.46 25.31 6.55
C GLU A 28 7.45 24.96 5.06
N LEU A 29 6.33 25.24 4.37
CA LEU A 29 6.15 24.91 2.95
C LEU A 29 6.55 26.02 1.98
N THR A 30 7.03 27.15 2.52
CA THR A 30 7.46 28.32 1.73
C THR A 30 6.37 28.81 0.77
N VAL A 31 5.14 28.94 1.26
CA VAL A 31 3.98 29.43 0.50
C VAL A 31 3.23 30.52 1.27
N SER A 32 2.33 31.23 0.61
CA SER A 32 1.56 32.30 1.28
C SER A 32 0.53 31.72 2.27
N THR A 33 0.24 32.47 3.34
CA THR A 33 -0.83 32.12 4.31
C THR A 33 -2.20 32.01 3.64
N ALA A 34 -2.44 32.77 2.56
CA ALA A 34 -3.67 32.67 1.78
C ALA A 34 -3.78 31.33 1.05
N THR A 35 -2.66 30.78 0.55
CA THR A 35 -2.61 29.44 -0.06
C THR A 35 -2.92 28.39 0.99
N ILE A 36 -2.29 28.43 2.15
CA ILE A 36 -2.53 27.48 3.26
C ILE A 36 -3.97 27.53 3.73
N ARG A 37 -4.57 28.72 3.86
CA ARG A 37 -5.98 28.82 4.25
C ARG A 37 -6.90 28.09 3.27
N ARG A 38 -6.69 28.27 1.95
CA ARG A 38 -7.46 27.56 0.91
C ARG A 38 -7.23 26.04 0.97
N ASP A 39 -5.98 25.64 1.14
CA ASP A 39 -5.64 24.21 1.24
C ASP A 39 -6.30 23.57 2.47
N PHE A 40 -6.24 24.21 3.63
CA PHE A 40 -6.92 23.74 4.84
C PHE A 40 -8.46 23.70 4.67
N ASP A 41 -9.06 24.68 4.00
CA ASP A 41 -10.49 24.70 3.75
C ASP A 41 -10.91 23.56 2.82
N GLN A 42 -10.13 23.29 1.76
CA GLN A 42 -10.38 22.19 0.84
C GLN A 42 -10.17 20.83 1.50
N LEU A 43 -9.13 20.67 2.31
CA LEU A 43 -8.88 19.45 3.07
C LEU A 43 -9.96 19.21 4.13
N ALA A 44 -10.47 20.27 4.77
CA ALA A 44 -11.59 20.15 5.70
C ALA A 44 -12.91 19.75 5.02
N GLN A 45 -13.21 20.32 3.84
CA GLN A 45 -14.35 19.88 3.02
C GLN A 45 -14.27 18.40 2.64
N GLN A 46 -13.06 17.86 2.49
CA GLN A 46 -12.82 16.44 2.24
C GLN A 46 -12.70 15.61 3.53
N GLN A 47 -13.01 16.22 4.69
CA GLN A 47 -12.94 15.58 6.02
C GLN A 47 -11.54 15.02 6.37
N MET A 48 -10.47 15.60 5.81
CA MET A 48 -9.10 15.16 6.03
C MET A 48 -8.45 15.78 7.26
N LEU A 49 -9.03 16.87 7.75
CA LEU A 49 -8.61 17.59 8.95
C LEU A 49 -9.80 18.39 9.50
N THR A 50 -9.67 18.85 10.73
CA THR A 50 -10.63 19.77 11.34
C THR A 50 -10.07 21.19 11.38
N ARG A 51 -10.82 22.16 10.83
CA ARG A 51 -10.45 23.59 10.90
C ARG A 51 -10.57 24.11 12.33
N THR A 52 -9.60 24.93 12.71
CA THR A 52 -9.60 25.70 13.95
C THR A 52 -9.44 27.20 13.67
N ARG A 53 -9.60 28.06 14.70
CA ARG A 53 -9.24 29.48 14.57
C ARG A 53 -7.74 29.61 14.34
N GLY A 54 -7.32 29.98 13.13
CA GLY A 54 -5.92 30.20 12.75
C GLY A 54 -5.15 28.97 12.28
N GLY A 55 -5.78 27.78 12.15
CA GLY A 55 -5.07 26.58 11.72
C GLY A 55 -5.95 25.37 11.47
N ALA A 56 -5.38 24.20 11.69
CA ALA A 56 -6.04 22.92 11.59
C ALA A 56 -5.54 21.96 12.68
N VAL A 57 -6.36 20.95 13.00
CA VAL A 57 -5.99 19.81 13.83
C VAL A 57 -6.22 18.52 13.05
N ALA A 58 -5.39 17.52 13.32
CA ALA A 58 -5.61 16.18 12.79
C ALA A 58 -6.96 15.63 13.28
N HIS A 59 -7.65 14.89 12.43
CA HIS A 59 -8.77 14.07 12.91
C HIS A 59 -8.24 13.05 13.92
N THR A 60 -8.88 12.96 15.08
CA THR A 60 -8.48 12.05 16.18
C THR A 60 -8.50 10.56 15.83
N VAL A 61 -8.97 10.20 14.64
CA VAL A 61 -9.06 8.81 14.15
C VAL A 61 -8.08 8.53 12.99
N THR A 62 -7.24 9.50 12.61
CA THR A 62 -6.40 9.36 11.40
C THR A 62 -4.98 8.90 11.74
N TYR A 63 -4.82 7.64 12.13
CA TYR A 63 -3.52 6.99 12.10
C TYR A 63 -3.04 6.70 10.68
N ASP A 64 -3.89 6.89 9.65
CA ASP A 64 -3.55 6.57 8.27
C ASP A 64 -4.08 7.57 7.24
N LEU A 65 -3.17 8.17 6.46
CA LEU A 65 -3.54 9.01 5.33
C LEU A 65 -4.19 8.15 4.24
N PRO A 66 -5.29 8.60 3.61
CA PRO A 66 -5.86 7.90 2.47
C PRO A 66 -4.83 7.58 1.38
N LEU A 67 -4.96 6.42 0.76
CA LEU A 67 -4.02 5.86 -0.21
C LEU A 67 -3.61 6.86 -1.30
N ARG A 68 -4.58 7.66 -1.80
CA ARG A 68 -4.36 8.69 -2.84
C ARG A 68 -3.31 9.75 -2.45
N TYR A 69 -3.09 10.00 -1.16
CA TYR A 69 -2.10 10.97 -0.68
C TYR A 69 -0.75 10.34 -0.35
N LYS A 70 -0.72 9.01 -0.17
CA LYS A 70 0.52 8.26 0.06
C LYS A 70 1.27 7.94 -1.23
N SER A 71 0.61 8.00 -2.39
CA SER A 71 1.19 7.58 -3.67
C SER A 71 2.41 8.43 -4.08
N ALA A 72 2.41 9.73 -3.78
CA ALA A 72 3.51 10.61 -4.13
C ALA A 72 4.78 10.45 -3.26
N ARG A 73 4.64 9.87 -2.03
CA ARG A 73 5.79 9.65 -1.17
C ARG A 73 6.63 8.50 -1.70
N ARG A 74 7.93 8.73 -1.92
CA ARG A 74 8.89 7.72 -2.43
C ARG A 74 8.37 7.02 -3.69
N ALA A 75 7.82 7.78 -4.63
CA ALA A 75 7.22 7.22 -5.84
C ALA A 75 8.25 6.45 -6.68
N SER A 76 9.48 6.97 -6.80
CA SER A 76 10.58 6.33 -7.54
C SER A 76 11.02 5.00 -6.92
N GLU A 77 11.12 4.93 -5.58
CA GLU A 77 11.46 3.71 -4.86
C GLU A 77 10.38 2.65 -5.05
N LYS A 78 9.10 3.04 -4.88
CA LYS A 78 7.98 2.12 -5.08
C LYS A 78 7.89 1.57 -6.49
N GLN A 79 8.19 2.40 -7.50
CA GLN A 79 8.22 1.95 -8.89
C GLN A 79 9.34 0.94 -9.14
N ARG A 80 10.55 1.14 -8.59
CA ARG A 80 11.64 0.17 -8.71
C ARG A 80 11.31 -1.13 -7.97
N ILE A 81 10.80 -1.03 -6.72
CA ILE A 81 10.34 -2.19 -5.95
C ILE A 81 9.27 -2.96 -6.71
N ALA A 82 8.30 -2.26 -7.29
CA ALA A 82 7.24 -2.86 -8.07
C ALA A 82 7.75 -3.59 -9.32
N ALA A 83 8.71 -2.99 -10.03
CA ALA A 83 9.33 -3.61 -11.20
C ALA A 83 10.09 -4.89 -10.80
N ALA A 84 10.92 -4.83 -9.74
CA ALA A 84 11.65 -6.01 -9.23
C ALA A 84 10.70 -7.10 -8.72
N ALA A 85 9.62 -6.74 -8.04
CA ALA A 85 8.60 -7.68 -7.58
C ALA A 85 7.85 -8.33 -8.75
N ALA A 86 7.56 -7.57 -9.81
CA ALA A 86 6.90 -8.09 -11.00
C ALA A 86 7.71 -9.20 -11.69
N GLU A 87 9.04 -9.15 -11.67
CA GLU A 87 9.91 -10.19 -12.24
C GLU A 87 9.77 -11.56 -11.55
N LEU A 88 9.22 -11.61 -10.36
CA LEU A 88 8.95 -12.86 -9.64
C LEU A 88 7.72 -13.62 -10.17
N VAL A 89 6.90 -12.98 -11.00
CA VAL A 89 5.67 -13.54 -11.56
C VAL A 89 5.96 -14.24 -12.88
N GLN A 90 5.51 -15.49 -12.97
CA GLN A 90 5.58 -16.28 -14.19
C GLN A 90 4.24 -16.27 -14.94
N PRO A 91 4.23 -16.44 -16.27
CA PRO A 91 2.99 -16.65 -17.01
C PRO A 91 2.20 -17.84 -16.45
N GLY A 92 0.89 -17.72 -16.38
CA GLY A 92 -0.03 -18.71 -15.78
C GLY A 92 -0.24 -18.58 -14.30
N ALA A 93 0.55 -17.76 -13.60
CA ALA A 93 0.49 -17.65 -12.13
C ALA A 93 -0.85 -17.07 -11.62
N VAL A 94 -1.28 -17.58 -10.48
CA VAL A 94 -2.37 -17.04 -9.65
C VAL A 94 -1.75 -16.27 -8.50
N ILE A 95 -1.90 -14.96 -8.51
CA ILE A 95 -1.24 -14.07 -7.54
C ILE A 95 -2.23 -13.32 -6.66
N GLY A 96 -1.92 -13.24 -5.36
CA GLY A 96 -2.61 -12.37 -4.42
C GLY A 96 -1.94 -11.00 -4.39
N VAL A 97 -2.72 -9.92 -4.40
CA VAL A 97 -2.20 -8.56 -4.29
C VAL A 97 -3.12 -7.75 -3.37
N ASN A 98 -2.62 -7.36 -2.20
CA ASN A 98 -3.39 -6.53 -1.28
C ASN A 98 -3.38 -5.04 -1.68
N GLY A 99 -4.12 -4.21 -0.96
CA GLY A 99 -4.10 -2.77 -1.12
C GLY A 99 -2.78 -2.13 -0.65
N GLY A 100 -2.44 -1.01 -1.24
CA GLY A 100 -1.24 -0.25 -0.88
C GLY A 100 -0.68 0.52 -2.08
N THR A 101 0.16 1.51 -1.82
CA THR A 101 0.76 2.30 -2.92
C THR A 101 1.81 1.52 -3.69
N THR A 102 2.63 0.72 -3.02
CA THR A 102 3.64 -0.13 -3.66
C THR A 102 3.00 -1.26 -4.45
N THR A 103 1.96 -1.90 -3.90
CA THR A 103 1.22 -2.97 -4.57
C THR A 103 0.37 -2.46 -5.74
N THR A 104 -0.08 -1.21 -5.69
CA THR A 104 -0.70 -0.54 -6.86
C THR A 104 0.33 -0.34 -7.98
N GLU A 105 1.54 0.08 -7.68
CA GLU A 105 2.62 0.18 -8.69
C GLU A 105 3.00 -1.21 -9.25
N LEU A 106 3.02 -2.26 -8.40
CA LEU A 106 3.21 -3.64 -8.85
C LEU A 106 2.12 -4.07 -9.85
N ALA A 107 0.86 -3.80 -9.54
CA ALA A 107 -0.25 -4.08 -10.43
C ALA A 107 -0.08 -3.40 -11.80
N ARG A 108 0.39 -2.15 -11.81
CA ARG A 108 0.72 -1.40 -13.04
C ARG A 108 1.88 -2.02 -13.80
N ALA A 109 2.94 -2.41 -13.10
CA ALA A 109 4.09 -3.07 -13.72
C ALA A 109 3.68 -4.38 -14.39
N LEU A 110 2.88 -5.21 -13.74
CA LEU A 110 2.33 -6.45 -14.29
C LEU A 110 1.44 -6.21 -15.53
N ALA A 111 0.63 -5.14 -15.49
CA ALA A 111 -0.26 -4.77 -16.60
C ALA A 111 0.49 -4.37 -17.89
N THR A 112 1.77 -4.03 -17.78
CA THR A 112 2.60 -3.56 -18.90
C THR A 112 3.69 -4.54 -19.32
N ARG A 113 3.83 -5.69 -18.66
CA ARG A 113 4.81 -6.71 -19.01
C ARG A 113 4.44 -7.41 -20.32
N ALA A 114 5.36 -7.36 -21.28
CA ALA A 114 5.11 -7.85 -22.64
C ALA A 114 4.94 -9.39 -22.70
N ASP A 115 5.66 -10.12 -21.85
CA ASP A 115 5.61 -11.60 -21.79
C ASP A 115 4.33 -12.13 -21.13
N LEU A 116 3.56 -11.27 -20.47
CA LEU A 116 2.23 -11.58 -19.92
C LEU A 116 1.10 -11.29 -20.91
N HIS A 117 1.41 -10.94 -22.16
CA HIS A 117 0.42 -10.81 -23.22
C HIS A 117 0.17 -12.17 -23.88
N ALA A 118 -0.99 -12.76 -23.61
CA ALA A 118 -1.34 -14.06 -24.19
C ALA A 118 -1.62 -13.95 -25.71
N GLU A 119 -0.95 -14.78 -26.51
CA GLU A 119 -1.12 -14.82 -27.95
C GLU A 119 -2.53 -15.27 -28.38
N ASN A 120 -3.28 -15.96 -27.51
CA ASN A 120 -4.56 -16.58 -27.81
C ASN A 120 -5.78 -15.92 -27.16
N GLY A 121 -5.64 -14.69 -26.64
CA GLY A 121 -6.74 -13.96 -25.98
C GLY A 121 -7.18 -14.51 -24.62
N SER A 122 -6.50 -15.54 -24.09
CA SER A 122 -6.72 -16.03 -22.72
C SER A 122 -5.92 -15.20 -21.72
N PRO A 123 -6.40 -15.03 -20.48
CA PRO A 123 -5.63 -14.35 -19.45
C PRO A 123 -4.29 -15.04 -19.21
N ALA A 124 -3.20 -14.26 -19.18
CA ALA A 124 -1.87 -14.79 -18.93
C ALA A 124 -1.56 -14.96 -17.45
N ILE A 125 -2.26 -14.19 -16.58
CA ILE A 125 -2.18 -14.30 -15.12
C ILE A 125 -3.57 -14.11 -14.49
N THR A 126 -3.73 -14.63 -13.28
CA THR A 126 -4.90 -14.34 -12.44
C THR A 126 -4.48 -13.54 -11.23
N ILE A 127 -5.11 -12.40 -10.99
CA ILE A 127 -4.88 -11.55 -9.81
C ILE A 127 -6.08 -11.64 -8.88
N VAL A 128 -5.86 -12.16 -7.68
CA VAL A 128 -6.84 -12.14 -6.57
C VAL A 128 -6.52 -10.95 -5.69
N THR A 129 -7.44 -10.02 -5.55
CA THR A 129 -7.21 -8.78 -4.80
C THR A 129 -8.41 -8.38 -3.96
N ASN A 130 -8.15 -7.78 -2.81
CA ASN A 130 -9.14 -7.10 -1.99
C ASN A 130 -9.12 -5.57 -2.23
N ALA A 131 -8.32 -5.07 -3.19
CA ALA A 131 -8.15 -3.64 -3.44
C ALA A 131 -9.00 -3.17 -4.63
N LEU A 132 -9.97 -2.30 -4.36
CA LEU A 132 -10.87 -1.73 -5.37
C LEU A 132 -10.11 -0.95 -6.46
N ASN A 133 -9.11 -0.17 -6.08
CA ASN A 133 -8.33 0.63 -7.02
C ASN A 133 -7.51 -0.26 -7.97
N ILE A 134 -6.93 -1.35 -7.48
CA ILE A 134 -6.19 -2.34 -8.29
C ILE A 134 -7.15 -3.04 -9.25
N ALA A 135 -8.27 -3.54 -8.76
CA ALA A 135 -9.26 -4.20 -9.59
C ALA A 135 -9.80 -3.27 -10.69
N ASN A 136 -10.13 -2.02 -10.34
CA ASN A 136 -10.63 -1.02 -11.29
C ASN A 136 -9.59 -0.69 -12.39
N GLU A 137 -8.32 -0.63 -12.04
CA GLU A 137 -7.25 -0.31 -12.99
C GLU A 137 -6.94 -1.48 -13.95
N LEU A 138 -7.07 -2.70 -13.46
CA LEU A 138 -6.69 -3.90 -14.21
C LEU A 138 -7.84 -4.60 -14.95
N VAL A 139 -9.10 -4.37 -14.59
CA VAL A 139 -10.26 -5.05 -15.19
C VAL A 139 -10.38 -4.83 -16.70
N VAL A 140 -9.80 -3.76 -17.21
CA VAL A 140 -9.78 -3.44 -18.65
C VAL A 140 -8.61 -4.11 -19.40
N ARG A 141 -7.77 -4.88 -18.71
CA ARG A 141 -6.59 -5.55 -19.29
C ARG A 141 -6.94 -6.99 -19.68
N PRO A 142 -7.05 -7.32 -20.98
CA PRO A 142 -7.55 -8.63 -21.41
C PRO A 142 -6.64 -9.82 -21.03
N HIS A 143 -5.35 -9.56 -20.80
CA HIS A 143 -4.37 -10.57 -20.37
C HIS A 143 -4.36 -10.83 -18.86
N VAL A 144 -5.16 -10.10 -18.07
CA VAL A 144 -5.25 -10.24 -16.63
C VAL A 144 -6.66 -10.67 -16.24
N LYS A 145 -6.80 -11.82 -15.62
CA LYS A 145 -8.05 -12.23 -14.97
C LYS A 145 -8.07 -11.64 -13.56
N ILE A 146 -9.10 -10.85 -13.23
CA ILE A 146 -9.27 -10.27 -11.90
C ILE A 146 -10.31 -11.06 -11.12
N VAL A 147 -9.93 -11.45 -9.90
CA VAL A 147 -10.84 -11.97 -8.86
C VAL A 147 -10.84 -10.96 -7.71
N LEU A 148 -11.95 -10.26 -7.52
CA LEU A 148 -12.13 -9.31 -6.43
C LEU A 148 -12.85 -10.01 -5.26
N THR A 149 -12.31 -9.90 -4.04
CA THR A 149 -12.80 -10.66 -2.88
C THR A 149 -14.23 -10.29 -2.44
N GLY A 150 -14.70 -9.09 -2.76
CA GLY A 150 -15.90 -8.55 -2.12
C GLY A 150 -15.61 -8.09 -0.69
N GLY A 151 -16.66 -7.70 0.04
CA GLY A 151 -16.55 -7.25 1.44
C GLY A 151 -16.99 -5.79 1.65
N VAL A 152 -16.64 -5.22 2.80
CA VAL A 152 -16.91 -3.83 3.16
C VAL A 152 -15.71 -2.97 2.76
N ALA A 153 -15.95 -1.91 1.99
CA ALA A 153 -14.88 -1.03 1.52
C ALA A 153 -14.40 -0.07 2.62
N LEU A 154 -13.11 -0.03 2.86
CA LEU A 154 -12.46 0.96 3.72
C LEU A 154 -12.05 2.18 2.88
N PRO A 155 -12.57 3.38 3.19
CA PRO A 155 -12.29 4.59 2.39
C PRO A 155 -10.82 5.01 2.38
N GLN A 156 -10.05 4.67 3.41
CA GLN A 156 -8.65 5.07 3.58
C GLN A 156 -7.70 4.27 2.68
N SER A 157 -7.93 2.95 2.56
CA SER A 157 -7.05 2.02 1.84
C SER A 157 -7.62 1.54 0.51
N TYR A 158 -8.93 1.71 0.29
CA TYR A 158 -9.69 1.09 -0.79
C TYR A 158 -9.72 -0.44 -0.71
N GLU A 159 -9.34 -1.01 0.43
CA GLU A 159 -9.43 -2.44 0.66
C GLU A 159 -10.85 -2.87 1.04
N LEU A 160 -11.24 -4.02 0.54
CA LEU A 160 -12.44 -4.75 0.93
C LEU A 160 -12.08 -5.69 2.07
N VAL A 161 -12.83 -5.60 3.16
CA VAL A 161 -12.53 -6.32 4.41
C VAL A 161 -13.78 -6.98 5.00
N GLY A 162 -13.57 -7.71 6.08
CA GLY A 162 -14.62 -8.35 6.86
C GLY A 162 -15.01 -9.76 6.37
N PRO A 163 -15.98 -10.40 7.04
CA PRO A 163 -16.31 -11.81 6.80
C PRO A 163 -16.74 -12.11 5.36
N LEU A 164 -17.36 -11.16 4.67
CA LEU A 164 -17.77 -11.33 3.28
C LEU A 164 -16.58 -11.35 2.30
N ALA A 165 -15.43 -10.82 2.67
CA ALA A 165 -14.21 -10.85 1.87
C ALA A 165 -13.45 -12.18 2.02
N ASN A 166 -13.49 -12.79 3.20
CA ASN A 166 -12.70 -13.98 3.53
C ASN A 166 -13.08 -15.21 2.70
N GLY A 167 -14.36 -15.37 2.36
CA GLY A 167 -14.87 -16.56 1.68
C GLY A 167 -14.24 -16.87 0.31
N VAL A 168 -13.68 -15.88 -0.37
CA VAL A 168 -12.98 -16.09 -1.64
C VAL A 168 -11.70 -16.90 -1.42
N PHE A 169 -10.95 -16.62 -0.34
CA PHE A 169 -9.69 -17.32 -0.05
C PHE A 169 -9.89 -18.78 0.32
N ASP A 170 -11.09 -19.20 0.70
CA ASP A 170 -11.42 -20.63 0.89
C ASP A 170 -11.57 -21.39 -0.43
N GLN A 171 -11.75 -20.69 -1.53
CA GLN A 171 -12.03 -21.26 -2.86
C GLN A 171 -10.84 -21.16 -3.83
N VAL A 172 -9.74 -20.50 -3.42
CA VAL A 172 -8.58 -20.25 -4.28
C VAL A 172 -7.28 -20.67 -3.62
N THR A 173 -6.29 -21.01 -4.43
CA THR A 173 -4.89 -21.18 -4.05
C THR A 173 -4.08 -20.16 -4.81
N LEU A 174 -3.06 -19.59 -4.17
CA LEU A 174 -2.19 -18.58 -4.75
C LEU A 174 -0.77 -19.15 -4.89
N ASP A 175 -0.14 -18.96 -6.05
CA ASP A 175 1.26 -19.29 -6.24
C ASP A 175 2.16 -18.31 -5.47
N ILE A 176 1.72 -17.04 -5.37
CA ILE A 176 2.46 -15.98 -4.71
C ILE A 176 1.51 -14.91 -4.17
N ALA A 177 1.75 -14.43 -2.96
CA ALA A 177 1.07 -13.27 -2.39
C ALA A 177 2.03 -12.10 -2.27
N PHE A 178 1.67 -10.96 -2.83
CA PHE A 178 2.38 -9.70 -2.67
C PHE A 178 1.68 -8.83 -1.64
N LEU A 179 2.37 -8.54 -0.55
CA LEU A 179 1.86 -7.77 0.57
C LEU A 179 2.56 -6.42 0.67
N GLY A 180 1.78 -5.35 0.51
CA GLY A 180 2.15 -4.02 1.00
C GLY A 180 1.88 -3.95 2.50
N VAL A 181 2.73 -3.26 3.24
CA VAL A 181 2.68 -3.20 4.70
C VAL A 181 2.81 -1.77 5.22
N SER A 182 2.31 -1.52 6.42
CA SER A 182 2.56 -0.26 7.12
C SER A 182 3.84 -0.28 7.93
N GLY A 183 4.26 -1.45 8.40
CA GLY A 183 5.52 -1.70 9.08
C GLY A 183 5.97 -3.14 8.90
N LEU A 184 7.29 -3.34 8.89
CA LEU A 184 7.93 -4.64 8.84
C LEU A 184 9.07 -4.68 9.86
N ASP A 185 8.97 -5.57 10.82
CA ASP A 185 9.91 -5.72 11.94
C ASP A 185 10.25 -7.19 12.15
N VAL A 186 11.50 -7.48 12.49
CA VAL A 186 11.99 -8.87 12.63
C VAL A 186 11.26 -9.64 13.73
N GLU A 187 10.92 -8.98 14.85
CA GLU A 187 10.23 -9.63 15.96
C GLU A 187 8.71 -9.72 15.74
N ARG A 188 8.13 -8.68 15.14
CA ARG A 188 6.67 -8.57 14.97
C ARG A 188 6.19 -9.10 13.63
N GLY A 189 7.06 -9.12 12.62
CA GLY A 189 6.70 -9.46 11.24
C GLY A 189 6.05 -8.30 10.49
N ALA A 190 5.21 -8.62 9.53
CA ALA A 190 4.45 -7.67 8.72
C ALA A 190 3.23 -7.16 9.48
N THR A 191 3.01 -5.84 9.47
CA THR A 191 1.95 -5.17 10.23
C THR A 191 1.24 -4.08 9.42
N CYS A 192 -0.01 -3.81 9.75
CA CYS A 192 -0.80 -2.69 9.21
C CYS A 192 -1.59 -1.98 10.33
N HIS A 193 -2.23 -0.84 10.00
CA HIS A 193 -2.90 -0.02 11.01
C HIS A 193 -4.30 -0.51 11.39
N ASN A 194 -4.95 -1.29 10.52
CA ASN A 194 -6.33 -1.74 10.70
C ASN A 194 -6.39 -3.27 10.85
N GLU A 195 -7.14 -3.77 11.83
CA GLU A 195 -7.26 -5.20 12.14
C GLU A 195 -8.03 -5.98 11.07
N ASP A 196 -9.02 -5.36 10.42
CA ASP A 196 -9.77 -6.01 9.36
C ASP A 196 -8.90 -6.15 8.08
N GLU A 197 -8.05 -5.13 7.79
CA GLU A 197 -7.02 -5.24 6.74
C GLU A 197 -6.02 -6.35 7.08
N ALA A 198 -5.54 -6.40 8.33
CA ALA A 198 -4.63 -7.45 8.76
C ALA A 198 -5.25 -8.84 8.60
N SER A 199 -6.52 -9.00 8.94
CA SER A 199 -7.24 -10.26 8.84
C SER A 199 -7.32 -10.78 7.40
N ILE A 200 -7.75 -9.93 6.45
CA ILE A 200 -7.87 -10.33 5.05
C ILE A 200 -6.48 -10.58 4.41
N ASN A 201 -5.49 -9.74 4.72
CA ASN A 201 -4.12 -9.89 4.23
C ASN A 201 -3.44 -11.14 4.82
N ARG A 202 -3.80 -11.52 6.05
CA ARG A 202 -3.43 -12.81 6.65
C ARG A 202 -4.00 -13.99 5.86
N GLN A 203 -5.28 -13.94 5.46
CA GLN A 203 -5.87 -15.00 4.63
C GLN A 203 -5.14 -15.13 3.31
N MET A 204 -4.80 -14.03 2.66
CA MET A 204 -4.02 -14.01 1.43
C MET A 204 -2.64 -14.68 1.63
N ALA A 205 -1.93 -14.35 2.72
CA ALA A 205 -0.64 -14.96 3.04
C ALA A 205 -0.75 -16.48 3.26
N ILE A 206 -1.74 -16.96 4.02
CA ILE A 206 -1.93 -18.38 4.32
C ILE A 206 -2.25 -19.22 3.07
N ARG A 207 -2.89 -18.65 2.07
CA ARG A 207 -3.30 -19.34 0.85
C ARG A 207 -2.23 -19.32 -0.25
N ALA A 208 -1.11 -18.65 -0.01
CA ALA A 208 -0.02 -18.54 -0.97
C ALA A 208 1.09 -19.57 -0.71
N GLU A 209 1.67 -20.11 -1.77
CA GLU A 209 2.86 -20.94 -1.70
C GLU A 209 4.10 -20.10 -1.34
N ARG A 210 4.11 -18.83 -1.76
CA ARG A 210 5.17 -17.87 -1.44
C ARG A 210 4.60 -16.54 -1.01
N VAL A 211 5.14 -15.98 0.06
CA VAL A 211 4.76 -14.65 0.58
C VAL A 211 5.88 -13.66 0.29
N VAL A 212 5.56 -12.62 -0.46
CA VAL A 212 6.47 -11.53 -0.80
C VAL A 212 5.99 -10.25 -0.16
N VAL A 213 6.82 -9.63 0.66
CA VAL A 213 6.58 -8.27 1.15
C VAL A 213 7.26 -7.27 0.23
N ALA A 214 6.50 -6.32 -0.31
CA ALA A 214 6.98 -5.22 -1.14
C ALA A 214 6.91 -3.91 -0.36
N ALA A 215 8.04 -3.45 0.18
CA ALA A 215 8.10 -2.33 1.11
C ALA A 215 9.35 -1.47 0.89
N ASP A 216 9.19 -0.14 0.89
CA ASP A 216 10.33 0.77 0.91
C ASP A 216 11.00 0.80 2.30
N SER A 217 12.27 1.24 2.34
CA SER A 217 13.10 1.26 3.54
C SER A 217 12.48 1.98 4.74
N SER A 218 11.54 2.90 4.53
CA SER A 218 10.86 3.59 5.63
C SER A 218 9.89 2.71 6.41
N LYS A 219 9.65 1.47 5.95
CA LYS A 219 8.78 0.50 6.61
C LYS A 219 9.54 -0.52 7.45
N LEU A 220 10.84 -0.63 7.24
CA LEU A 220 11.71 -1.56 7.95
C LEU A 220 12.00 -1.02 9.36
N GLY A 221 11.83 -1.89 10.37
CA GLY A 221 11.91 -1.53 11.78
C GLY A 221 10.63 -0.85 12.34
N GLU A 222 9.67 -0.50 11.47
CA GLU A 222 8.40 0.10 11.91
C GLU A 222 7.39 -0.97 12.34
N ARG A 223 6.55 -0.60 13.31
CA ARG A 223 5.51 -1.47 13.88
C ARG A 223 4.16 -0.75 13.81
N ALA A 224 3.18 -1.40 13.21
CA ALA A 224 1.79 -0.92 13.22
C ALA A 224 0.92 -1.77 14.17
N PHE A 225 -0.33 -1.37 14.34
CA PHE A 225 -1.23 -1.93 15.36
C PHE A 225 -1.52 -3.42 15.16
N ALA A 226 -1.88 -3.83 13.93
CA ALA A 226 -2.37 -5.17 13.66
C ALA A 226 -1.35 -6.01 12.87
N LYS A 227 -1.14 -7.25 13.30
CA LYS A 227 -0.20 -8.19 12.67
C LYS A 227 -0.85 -8.90 11.49
N ILE A 228 -0.15 -8.92 10.35
CA ILE A 228 -0.51 -9.70 9.17
C ILE A 228 0.09 -11.11 9.29
N CYS A 229 1.42 -11.22 9.35
CA CYS A 229 2.13 -12.49 9.46
C CYS A 229 3.46 -12.33 10.21
N GLY A 230 4.05 -13.43 10.65
CA GLY A 230 5.38 -13.44 11.27
C GLY A 230 6.48 -13.32 10.22
N VAL A 231 7.70 -12.94 10.66
CA VAL A 231 8.85 -12.85 9.75
C VAL A 231 9.19 -14.21 9.12
N GLY A 232 9.08 -15.30 9.85
CA GLY A 232 9.31 -16.67 9.34
C GLY A 232 8.25 -17.18 8.35
N GLU A 233 7.21 -16.41 8.09
CA GLU A 233 6.17 -16.69 7.08
C GLU A 233 6.40 -15.86 5.80
N ILE A 234 7.47 -15.06 5.76
CA ILE A 234 7.84 -14.20 4.62
C ILE A 234 9.01 -14.86 3.89
N ASP A 235 8.80 -15.24 2.64
CA ASP A 235 9.83 -15.85 1.81
C ASP A 235 10.77 -14.81 1.20
N ILE A 236 10.20 -13.68 0.74
CA ILE A 236 10.96 -12.65 0.02
C ILE A 236 10.56 -11.26 0.52
N LEU A 237 11.56 -10.43 0.75
CA LEU A 237 11.41 -8.98 0.91
C LEU A 237 11.97 -8.28 -0.33
N VAL A 238 11.13 -7.51 -1.03
CA VAL A 238 11.57 -6.61 -2.11
C VAL A 238 11.57 -5.19 -1.57
N THR A 239 12.75 -4.57 -1.57
CA THR A 239 12.94 -3.23 -0.97
C THR A 239 13.91 -2.38 -1.78
N ASP A 240 14.02 -1.08 -1.47
CA ASP A 240 14.98 -0.19 -2.12
C ASP A 240 16.41 -0.40 -1.61
N ALA A 241 17.40 -0.05 -2.43
CA ALA A 241 18.83 -0.29 -2.17
C ALA A 241 19.37 0.39 -0.91
N SER A 242 18.68 1.38 -0.35
CA SER A 242 19.08 2.08 0.87
C SER A 242 18.67 1.37 2.17
N ALA A 243 17.93 0.26 2.09
CA ALA A 243 17.43 -0.48 3.24
C ALA A 243 18.53 -1.29 3.95
N ASP A 244 18.58 -1.22 5.29
CA ASP A 244 19.37 -2.19 6.08
C ASP A 244 18.51 -3.45 6.29
N THR A 245 18.91 -4.53 5.67
CA THR A 245 18.16 -5.79 5.59
C THR A 245 18.80 -6.95 6.33
N ARG A 246 19.98 -6.76 6.93
CA ARG A 246 20.77 -7.82 7.57
C ARG A 246 19.97 -8.66 8.56
N SER A 247 19.18 -8.04 9.41
CA SER A 247 18.36 -8.74 10.40
C SER A 247 17.27 -9.63 9.78
N PHE A 248 16.74 -9.24 8.61
CA PHE A 248 15.77 -10.06 7.87
C PHE A 248 16.44 -11.25 7.17
N GLU A 249 17.63 -11.05 6.60
CA GLU A 249 18.44 -12.13 6.01
C GLU A 249 18.86 -13.15 7.07
N GLU A 250 19.28 -12.70 8.25
CA GLU A 250 19.58 -13.54 9.41
C GLU A 250 18.35 -14.33 9.91
N ALA A 251 17.14 -13.76 9.74
CA ALA A 251 15.88 -14.43 10.03
C ALA A 251 15.42 -15.40 8.92
N GLY A 252 16.18 -15.54 7.83
CA GLY A 252 15.92 -16.47 6.73
C GLY A 252 15.09 -15.89 5.58
N VAL A 253 14.78 -14.59 5.59
CA VAL A 253 14.07 -13.93 4.50
C VAL A 253 15.01 -13.65 3.34
N LYS A 254 14.65 -14.07 2.13
CA LYS A 254 15.42 -13.71 0.93
C LYS A 254 15.16 -12.24 0.60
N VAL A 255 16.23 -11.45 0.42
CA VAL A 255 16.09 -10.02 0.08
C VAL A 255 16.41 -9.77 -1.39
N VAL A 256 15.57 -8.94 -2.02
CA VAL A 256 15.77 -8.41 -3.37
C VAL A 256 15.82 -6.89 -3.27
N HIS A 257 16.97 -6.31 -3.60
CA HIS A 257 17.17 -4.87 -3.67
C HIS A 257 16.82 -4.34 -5.07
N ALA A 258 16.06 -3.21 -5.13
CA ALA A 258 15.54 -2.59 -6.32
C ALA A 258 16.07 -1.16 -6.57
#